data_ffb06a40c6ccb0e960811977d396c7db
#
_entry.id   ffb06a40c6ccb0e960811977d396c7db
#
_cell.length_a   1.000
_cell.length_b   1.000
_cell.length_c   1.000
_cell.angle_alpha   90.00
_cell.angle_beta   90.00
_cell.angle_gamma   90.00
#
_symmetry.space_group_name_H-M   'P 1'
#
loop_
_entity.id
_entity.type
_entity.pdbx_description
1 polymer ?
#
loop_
_entity_poly.entity_id
_entity_poly.type
_entity_poly.pdbx_seq_one_letter_code
_entity_poly.pdbx_strand_id
1 'polypeptide(L)'
;WPDASYFDSYKFSISRLNHNLRSKAVLCPGLKIKFTNKITKDVQEWHYESGLEDYLLETVKEWPCLPETPFVGSMSSKSEAVDWAVVWQPEGGDALSESYVNLIPTIQGGTHVNGLRAGLLDAMREFCEFRNLLPRGIKLTPDDIWDRCSFVLSVKMQDPAFAGQTKERLSSRQCSAFVSGVVKDAFSLWLNQHTEIAEQLADLCINNAQRRLKATKKIARKKVTSGPALPGKLTDCTGQDPSRAELFLVEGDSAGGSAKQAREREFQAVMPLRGKILNTWEVESSQVLASQEVHDISVAIG
;
A
#
# COMPACT_ATOMS: atom_id res chain seq x y z
N TRP A 1 34.98 15.58 -3.83
CA TRP A 1 34.55 16.95 -4.14
C TRP A 1 33.99 16.99 -5.56
N PRO A 2 32.67 17.29 -5.74
CA PRO A 2 32.14 17.40 -7.08
C PRO A 2 32.80 18.55 -7.85
N ASP A 3 33.20 18.30 -9.06
CA ASP A 3 33.83 19.31 -9.91
C ASP A 3 32.73 20.11 -10.63
N ALA A 4 32.73 21.43 -10.43
CA ALA A 4 31.74 22.33 -11.03
C ALA A 4 31.79 22.39 -12.57
N SER A 5 32.85 21.91 -13.19
CA SER A 5 32.97 21.82 -14.65
C SER A 5 32.21 20.64 -15.26
N TYR A 6 31.88 19.62 -14.43
CA TYR A 6 31.24 18.39 -14.88
C TYR A 6 29.80 18.23 -14.36
N PHE A 7 29.42 18.95 -13.28
CA PHE A 7 28.08 18.80 -12.64
C PHE A 7 27.34 20.11 -12.66
N ASP A 8 26.08 20.09 -13.04
CA ASP A 8 25.17 21.25 -13.00
C ASP A 8 25.03 21.83 -11.60
N SER A 9 25.20 21.03 -10.58
CA SER A 9 25.25 21.46 -9.19
C SER A 9 26.28 20.66 -8.38
N TYR A 10 27.18 21.39 -7.72
CA TYR A 10 28.17 20.83 -6.79
C TYR A 10 27.71 20.86 -5.33
N LYS A 11 26.47 21.30 -5.08
CA LYS A 11 25.89 21.37 -3.74
C LYS A 11 25.32 20.02 -3.32
N PHE A 12 25.69 19.54 -2.15
CA PHE A 12 25.06 18.35 -1.56
C PHE A 12 23.65 18.67 -1.05
N SER A 13 22.71 17.78 -1.30
CA SER A 13 21.42 17.79 -0.59
C SER A 13 21.66 17.35 0.85
N ILE A 14 21.49 18.25 1.81
CA ILE A 14 21.71 17.97 3.23
C ILE A 14 20.73 16.92 3.74
N SER A 15 19.47 16.96 3.31
CA SER A 15 18.47 15.95 3.68
C SER A 15 18.88 14.55 3.22
N ARG A 16 19.32 14.42 1.97
CA ARG A 16 19.79 13.14 1.42
C ARG A 16 21.08 12.64 2.11
N LEU A 17 21.97 13.56 2.46
CA LEU A 17 23.19 13.22 3.21
C LEU A 17 22.84 12.72 4.61
N ASN A 18 21.96 13.43 5.32
CA ASN A 18 21.49 13.03 6.64
C ASN A 18 20.82 11.65 6.64
N HIS A 19 19.94 11.40 5.66
CA HIS A 19 19.31 10.09 5.50
C HIS A 19 20.38 8.99 5.27
N ASN A 20 21.35 9.22 4.42
CA ASN A 20 22.42 8.26 4.17
C ASN A 20 23.32 8.03 5.40
N LEU A 21 23.64 9.05 6.18
CA LEU A 21 24.43 8.91 7.39
C LEU A 21 23.65 8.18 8.48
N ARG A 22 22.36 8.54 8.67
CA ARG A 22 21.48 7.87 9.60
C ARG A 22 21.34 6.38 9.27
N SER A 23 21.13 6.03 8.00
CA SER A 23 21.04 4.63 7.59
C SER A 23 22.30 3.83 7.89
N LYS A 24 23.52 4.44 7.82
CA LYS A 24 24.75 3.76 8.21
C LYS A 24 24.81 3.47 9.72
N ALA A 25 24.34 4.40 10.55
CA ALA A 25 24.25 4.17 11.99
C ALA A 25 23.26 3.04 12.32
N VAL A 26 22.13 2.99 11.62
CA VAL A 26 21.11 1.94 11.76
C VAL A 26 21.64 0.56 11.33
N LEU A 27 22.32 0.50 10.18
CA LEU A 27 22.82 -0.76 9.60
C LEU A 27 24.11 -1.30 10.26
N CYS A 28 24.73 -0.50 11.10
CA CYS A 28 25.93 -0.86 11.85
C CYS A 28 25.70 -0.60 13.35
N PRO A 29 25.03 -1.52 14.07
CA PRO A 29 24.72 -1.34 15.48
C PRO A 29 25.95 -0.92 16.30
N GLY A 30 25.76 0.05 17.21
CA GLY A 30 26.84 0.62 18.02
C GLY A 30 27.71 1.67 17.31
N LEU A 31 27.53 1.90 15.99
CA LEU A 31 28.23 2.98 15.28
C LEU A 31 27.62 4.33 15.62
N LYS A 32 28.44 5.22 16.15
CA LYS A 32 28.09 6.61 16.42
C LYS A 32 28.51 7.51 15.27
N ILE A 33 27.55 8.21 14.66
CA ILE A 33 27.80 9.16 13.57
C ILE A 33 27.41 10.55 14.02
N LYS A 34 28.35 11.50 13.91
CA LYS A 34 28.10 12.92 14.18
C LYS A 34 28.33 13.73 12.90
N PHE A 35 27.31 14.45 12.48
CA PHE A 35 27.35 15.39 11.37
C PHE A 35 27.27 16.82 11.86
N THR A 36 28.15 17.68 11.40
CA THR A 36 28.15 19.10 11.72
C THR A 36 28.14 19.92 10.43
N ASN A 37 27.07 20.69 10.22
CA ASN A 37 27.02 21.66 9.12
C ASN A 37 27.66 22.97 9.59
N LYS A 38 28.84 23.29 9.05
CA LYS A 38 29.59 24.51 9.43
C LYS A 38 28.90 25.81 9.00
N ILE A 39 28.01 25.76 8.01
CA ILE A 39 27.29 26.93 7.49
C ILE A 39 26.12 27.29 8.39
N THR A 40 25.23 26.31 8.70
CA THR A 40 24.06 26.51 9.55
C THR A 40 24.35 26.31 11.02
N LYS A 41 25.51 25.77 11.38
CA LYS A 41 25.94 25.34 12.73
C LYS A 41 25.10 24.21 13.33
N ASP A 42 24.26 23.56 12.50
CA ASP A 42 23.48 22.41 12.93
C ASP A 42 24.39 21.24 13.22
N VAL A 43 24.08 20.53 14.31
CA VAL A 43 24.73 19.29 14.70
C VAL A 43 23.69 18.20 14.80
N GLN A 44 23.92 17.08 14.12
CA GLN A 44 23.09 15.89 14.20
C GLN A 44 23.95 14.70 14.62
N GLU A 45 23.39 13.84 15.46
CA GLU A 45 24.08 12.67 15.97
C GLU A 45 23.12 11.47 15.92
N TRP A 46 23.61 10.34 15.43
CA TRP A 46 22.83 9.09 15.34
C TRP A 46 23.63 7.97 15.99
N HIS A 47 22.96 7.21 16.83
CA HIS A 47 23.49 6.02 17.48
C HIS A 47 22.36 5.07 17.78
N TYR A 48 22.42 3.86 17.27
CA TYR A 48 21.39 2.83 17.46
C TYR A 48 22.08 1.58 18.01
N GLU A 49 21.73 1.20 19.24
CA GLU A 49 22.34 0.02 19.88
C GLU A 49 21.73 -1.27 19.33
N SER A 50 20.41 -1.33 19.19
CA SER A 50 19.67 -2.45 18.58
C SER A 50 19.44 -2.27 17.08
N GLY A 51 20.09 -1.30 16.43
CA GLY A 51 20.11 -1.13 14.98
C GLY A 51 18.73 -0.94 14.37
N LEU A 52 18.23 -1.93 13.60
CA LEU A 52 16.98 -1.86 12.85
C LEU A 52 15.76 -1.72 13.74
N GLU A 53 15.76 -2.36 14.92
CA GLU A 53 14.64 -2.34 15.87
C GLU A 53 14.41 -0.95 16.42
N ASP A 54 15.45 -0.34 17.00
CA ASP A 54 15.40 1.01 17.57
C ASP A 54 14.93 2.03 16.53
N TYR A 55 15.48 1.92 15.32
CA TYR A 55 15.14 2.80 14.22
C TYR A 55 13.68 2.67 13.77
N LEU A 56 13.20 1.43 13.62
CA LEU A 56 11.80 1.18 13.23
C LEU A 56 10.85 1.76 14.29
N LEU A 57 11.06 1.45 15.57
CA LEU A 57 10.23 1.95 16.67
C LEU A 57 10.24 3.48 16.75
N GLU A 58 11.40 4.11 16.61
CA GLU A 58 11.51 5.57 16.60
C GLU A 58 10.68 6.20 15.47
N THR A 59 10.67 5.55 14.30
CA THR A 59 10.01 6.08 13.10
C THR A 59 8.48 5.92 13.16
N VAL A 60 7.99 4.80 13.72
CA VAL A 60 6.54 4.48 13.75
C VAL A 60 5.86 4.85 15.08
N LYS A 61 6.55 5.47 16.02
CA LYS A 61 6.10 5.75 17.41
C LYS A 61 4.79 6.50 17.55
N GLU A 62 4.34 7.21 16.53
CA GLU A 62 3.10 8.01 16.58
C GLU A 62 1.84 7.16 16.44
N TRP A 63 1.98 5.89 16.05
CA TRP A 63 0.86 4.99 15.78
C TRP A 63 0.99 3.69 16.56
N PRO A 64 -0.13 3.10 17.03
CA PRO A 64 -0.10 1.79 17.66
C PRO A 64 0.45 0.73 16.72
N CYS A 65 1.37 -0.08 17.23
CA CYS A 65 2.01 -1.14 16.47
C CYS A 65 1.53 -2.52 16.93
N LEU A 66 1.42 -3.44 16.01
CA LEU A 66 1.17 -4.86 16.24
C LEU A 66 2.30 -5.68 15.57
N PRO A 67 3.11 -6.39 16.31
CA PRO A 67 3.26 -6.35 17.78
C PRO A 67 3.82 -5.02 18.28
N GLU A 68 3.70 -4.74 19.57
CA GLU A 68 4.34 -3.56 20.21
C GLU A 68 5.87 -3.63 20.10
N THR A 69 6.44 -4.81 20.30
CA THR A 69 7.87 -5.09 20.05
C THR A 69 8.00 -5.70 18.66
N PRO A 70 8.79 -5.10 17.75
CA PRO A 70 8.92 -5.58 16.37
C PRO A 70 9.32 -7.07 16.28
N PHE A 71 8.81 -7.74 15.26
CA PHE A 71 9.38 -9.02 14.84
C PHE A 71 10.74 -8.78 14.22
N VAL A 72 11.79 -9.09 14.95
CA VAL A 72 13.18 -8.92 14.52
C VAL A 72 13.86 -10.28 14.30
N GLY A 73 14.86 -10.29 13.45
CA GLY A 73 15.70 -11.44 13.27
C GLY A 73 16.98 -11.12 12.50
N SER A 74 17.93 -12.00 12.66
CA SER A 74 19.23 -11.95 11.98
C SER A 74 19.67 -13.38 11.66
N MET A 75 20.11 -13.59 10.43
CA MET A 75 20.69 -14.86 9.99
C MET A 75 21.90 -14.61 9.10
N SER A 76 22.97 -15.34 9.36
CA SER A 76 24.18 -15.28 8.58
C SER A 76 24.58 -16.67 8.08
N SER A 77 24.83 -16.77 6.78
CA SER A 77 25.43 -17.93 6.12
C SER A 77 26.88 -17.62 5.70
N LYS A 78 27.51 -18.53 4.96
CA LYS A 78 28.88 -18.30 4.46
C LYS A 78 28.96 -17.17 3.41
N SER A 79 27.90 -16.93 2.64
CA SER A 79 27.88 -16.01 1.49
C SER A 79 26.85 -14.89 1.61
N GLU A 80 25.85 -15.06 2.48
CA GLU A 80 24.74 -14.15 2.61
C GLU A 80 24.38 -13.94 4.07
N ALA A 81 23.94 -12.74 4.42
CA ALA A 81 23.35 -12.45 5.72
C ALA A 81 22.12 -11.56 5.54
N VAL A 82 21.14 -11.72 6.42
CA VAL A 82 19.93 -10.93 6.42
C VAL A 82 19.55 -10.53 7.84
N ASP A 83 19.24 -9.23 8.01
CA ASP A 83 18.71 -8.66 9.25
C ASP A 83 17.39 -7.97 8.92
N TRP A 84 16.38 -8.12 9.77
CA TRP A 84 15.06 -7.49 9.57
C TRP A 84 14.43 -7.03 10.87
N ALA A 85 13.56 -6.02 10.74
CA ALA A 85 12.61 -5.60 11.75
C ALA A 85 11.28 -5.30 11.05
N VAL A 86 10.16 -5.83 11.60
CA VAL A 86 8.83 -5.74 11.00
C VAL A 86 7.78 -5.47 12.07
N VAL A 87 6.85 -4.54 11.77
CA VAL A 87 5.63 -4.30 12.56
C VAL A 87 4.46 -3.99 11.63
N TRP A 88 3.25 -4.08 12.14
CA TRP A 88 2.04 -3.62 11.45
C TRP A 88 1.39 -2.47 12.21
N GLN A 89 0.72 -1.57 11.48
CA GLN A 89 0.03 -0.39 12.03
C GLN A 89 -1.47 -0.48 11.74
N PRO A 90 -2.26 -1.24 12.55
CA PRO A 90 -3.66 -1.56 12.26
C PRO A 90 -4.55 -0.32 12.11
N GLU A 91 -4.30 0.71 12.89
CA GLU A 91 -5.12 1.92 12.96
C GLU A 91 -4.76 2.98 11.91
N GLY A 92 -3.67 2.78 11.16
CA GLY A 92 -3.18 3.72 10.16
C GLY A 92 -1.74 4.16 10.42
N GLY A 93 -1.28 5.15 9.69
CA GLY A 93 0.08 5.67 9.72
C GLY A 93 0.78 5.55 8.38
N ASP A 94 1.86 6.28 8.23
CA ASP A 94 2.73 6.16 7.07
C ASP A 94 3.62 4.93 7.24
N ALA A 95 3.38 3.91 6.41
CA ALA A 95 4.15 2.68 6.46
C ALA A 95 5.60 2.93 6.04
N LEU A 96 6.53 2.60 6.92
CA LEU A 96 7.96 2.64 6.61
C LEU A 96 8.34 1.43 5.76
N SER A 97 8.94 1.67 4.60
CA SER A 97 9.39 0.61 3.69
C SER A 97 10.84 0.87 3.28
N GLU A 98 11.78 0.38 4.06
CA GLU A 98 13.20 0.58 3.79
C GLU A 98 13.93 -0.74 3.60
N SER A 99 14.76 -0.81 2.56
CA SER A 99 15.59 -1.97 2.30
C SER A 99 16.97 -1.59 1.82
N TYR A 100 17.94 -2.44 2.16
CA TYR A 100 19.35 -2.19 1.93
C TYR A 100 20.07 -3.46 1.46
N VAL A 101 21.01 -3.30 0.55
CA VAL A 101 21.91 -4.38 0.11
C VAL A 101 23.34 -3.88 0.22
N ASN A 102 24.18 -4.57 1.01
CA ASN A 102 25.56 -4.16 1.28
C ASN A 102 25.65 -2.69 1.70
N LEU A 103 24.77 -2.25 2.60
CA LEU A 103 24.63 -0.88 3.10
C LEU A 103 24.16 0.15 2.04
N ILE A 104 23.78 -0.27 0.84
CA ILE A 104 23.24 0.61 -0.22
C ILE A 104 21.72 0.59 -0.13
N PRO A 105 21.04 1.75 -0.06
CA PRO A 105 19.59 1.80 -0.05
C PRO A 105 19.00 1.35 -1.39
N THR A 106 18.03 0.43 -1.33
CA THR A 106 17.32 -0.08 -2.49
C THR A 106 15.89 0.45 -2.48
N ILE A 107 15.72 1.71 -2.89
CA ILE A 107 14.46 2.45 -2.82
C ILE A 107 13.32 1.82 -3.64
N GLN A 108 13.65 1.03 -4.66
CA GLN A 108 12.71 0.25 -5.47
C GLN A 108 12.62 -1.21 -5.02
N GLY A 109 13.19 -1.56 -3.86
CA GLY A 109 13.20 -2.90 -3.32
C GLY A 109 13.94 -3.89 -4.20
N GLY A 110 13.31 -5.02 -4.49
CA GLY A 110 13.88 -6.07 -5.33
C GLY A 110 13.62 -7.47 -4.77
N THR A 111 14.46 -8.43 -5.19
CA THR A 111 14.28 -9.86 -4.85
C THR A 111 14.33 -10.14 -3.35
N HIS A 112 15.12 -9.39 -2.56
CA HIS A 112 15.18 -9.52 -1.10
C HIS A 112 13.85 -9.12 -0.42
N VAL A 113 13.23 -8.00 -0.86
CA VAL A 113 11.91 -7.56 -0.35
C VAL A 113 10.83 -8.55 -0.76
N ASN A 114 10.89 -9.09 -1.99
CA ASN A 114 9.98 -10.14 -2.42
C ASN A 114 10.14 -11.41 -1.56
N GLY A 115 11.37 -11.75 -1.17
CA GLY A 115 11.66 -12.85 -0.26
C GLY A 115 11.05 -12.63 1.13
N LEU A 116 11.23 -11.44 1.72
CA LEU A 116 10.61 -11.08 3.01
C LEU A 116 9.08 -11.24 2.94
N ARG A 117 8.48 -10.68 1.89
CA ARG A 117 7.03 -10.74 1.67
C ARG A 117 6.50 -12.17 1.52
N ALA A 118 7.22 -13.00 0.77
CA ALA A 118 6.86 -14.41 0.58
C ALA A 118 7.00 -15.21 1.88
N GLY A 119 8.10 -15.05 2.61
CA GLY A 119 8.34 -15.75 3.87
C GLY A 119 7.30 -15.44 4.94
N LEU A 120 6.96 -14.15 5.12
CA LEU A 120 5.90 -13.73 6.05
C LEU A 120 4.53 -14.33 5.66
N LEU A 121 4.19 -14.30 4.37
CA LEU A 121 2.92 -14.84 3.88
C LEU A 121 2.81 -16.35 4.09
N ASP A 122 3.85 -17.09 3.75
CA ASP A 122 3.83 -18.55 3.83
C ASP A 122 3.72 -19.01 5.29
N ALA A 123 4.46 -18.40 6.20
CA ALA A 123 4.35 -18.67 7.63
C ALA A 123 2.96 -18.33 8.18
N MET A 124 2.39 -17.19 7.82
CA MET A 124 1.05 -16.78 8.26
C MET A 124 -0.04 -17.71 7.72
N ARG A 125 0.07 -18.17 6.48
CA ARG A 125 -0.86 -19.15 5.90
C ARG A 125 -0.83 -20.46 6.65
N GLU A 126 0.36 -21.01 6.90
CA GLU A 126 0.53 -22.26 7.66
C GLU A 126 -0.03 -22.14 9.08
N PHE A 127 0.22 -21.01 9.75
CA PHE A 127 -0.34 -20.73 11.08
C PHE A 127 -1.87 -20.68 11.06
N CYS A 128 -2.47 -19.96 10.12
CA CYS A 128 -3.91 -19.85 9.98
C CYS A 128 -4.56 -21.20 9.62
N GLU A 129 -3.94 -22.00 8.73
CA GLU A 129 -4.43 -23.31 8.33
C GLU A 129 -4.37 -24.30 9.51
N PHE A 130 -3.26 -24.35 10.23
CA PHE A 130 -3.09 -25.24 11.38
C PHE A 130 -4.10 -24.98 12.49
N ARG A 131 -4.43 -23.70 12.72
CA ARG A 131 -5.40 -23.27 13.76
C ARG A 131 -6.83 -23.15 13.26
N ASN A 132 -7.12 -23.44 11.99
CA ASN A 132 -8.44 -23.31 11.37
C ASN A 132 -9.03 -21.89 11.50
N LEU A 133 -8.21 -20.84 11.39
CA LEU A 133 -8.64 -19.44 11.52
C LEU A 133 -9.27 -18.89 10.24
N LEU A 134 -9.01 -19.50 9.08
CA LEU A 134 -9.48 -18.97 7.79
C LEU A 134 -10.97 -19.24 7.58
N PRO A 135 -11.79 -18.20 7.39
CA PRO A 135 -13.19 -18.37 6.97
C PRO A 135 -13.30 -19.07 5.61
N ARG A 136 -14.40 -19.78 5.38
CA ARG A 136 -14.63 -20.50 4.12
C ARG A 136 -14.52 -19.56 2.91
N GLY A 137 -13.71 -19.96 1.92
CA GLY A 137 -13.51 -19.22 0.68
C GLY A 137 -12.54 -18.05 0.77
N ILE A 138 -11.92 -17.79 1.91
CA ILE A 138 -10.86 -16.80 2.05
C ILE A 138 -9.51 -17.48 1.87
N LYS A 139 -8.68 -16.87 1.02
CA LYS A 139 -7.28 -17.23 0.82
C LYS A 139 -6.44 -15.97 0.95
N LEU A 140 -5.47 -16.00 1.85
CA LEU A 140 -4.53 -14.88 2.04
C LEU A 140 -3.64 -14.72 0.80
N THR A 141 -3.43 -13.47 0.41
CA THR A 141 -2.49 -13.07 -0.66
C THR A 141 -1.37 -12.23 -0.08
N PRO A 142 -0.27 -12.02 -0.82
CA PRO A 142 0.81 -11.17 -0.34
C PRO A 142 0.36 -9.77 0.10
N ASP A 143 -0.65 -9.20 -0.57
CA ASP A 143 -1.15 -7.86 -0.24
C ASP A 143 -1.86 -7.82 1.11
N ASP A 144 -2.50 -8.91 1.53
CA ASP A 144 -3.26 -8.97 2.77
C ASP A 144 -2.36 -8.88 4.02
N ILE A 145 -1.16 -9.47 3.97
CA ILE A 145 -0.18 -9.37 5.05
C ILE A 145 0.70 -8.12 4.93
N TRP A 146 0.85 -7.59 3.70
CA TRP A 146 1.70 -6.44 3.42
C TRP A 146 1.00 -5.10 3.66
N ASP A 147 -0.32 -5.09 3.70
CA ASP A 147 -1.09 -3.88 4.00
C ASP A 147 -0.73 -3.39 5.41
N ARG A 148 -0.32 -2.10 5.49
CA ARG A 148 0.12 -1.43 6.72
C ARG A 148 1.33 -2.07 7.43
N CYS A 149 2.13 -2.85 6.70
CA CYS A 149 3.38 -3.43 7.16
C CYS A 149 4.50 -2.40 7.06
N SER A 150 5.11 -2.05 8.17
CA SER A 150 6.33 -1.26 8.26
C SER A 150 7.52 -2.18 8.48
N PHE A 151 8.57 -2.00 7.69
CA PHE A 151 9.75 -2.85 7.78
C PHE A 151 11.05 -2.12 7.45
N VAL A 152 12.13 -2.62 8.03
CA VAL A 152 13.51 -2.34 7.63
C VAL A 152 14.20 -3.68 7.36
N LEU A 153 14.79 -3.82 6.18
CA LEU A 153 15.44 -5.04 5.73
C LEU A 153 16.86 -4.74 5.27
N SER A 154 17.84 -5.45 5.81
CA SER A 154 19.25 -5.35 5.41
C SER A 154 19.76 -6.71 4.96
N VAL A 155 20.27 -6.76 3.73
CA VAL A 155 20.92 -7.97 3.19
C VAL A 155 22.38 -7.67 2.91
N LYS A 156 23.26 -8.59 3.28
CA LYS A 156 24.67 -8.60 2.92
C LYS A 156 24.92 -9.84 2.06
N MET A 157 25.49 -9.66 0.88
CA MET A 157 25.75 -10.77 -0.04
C MET A 157 26.94 -10.51 -0.93
N GLN A 158 27.57 -11.59 -1.41
CA GLN A 158 28.62 -11.50 -2.42
C GLN A 158 27.98 -11.25 -3.79
N ASP A 159 28.63 -10.41 -4.60
CA ASP A 159 28.29 -10.15 -6.00
C ASP A 159 26.80 -9.85 -6.28
N PRO A 160 26.19 -8.83 -5.61
CA PRO A 160 24.82 -8.48 -5.85
C PRO A 160 24.59 -7.93 -7.25
N ALA A 161 23.63 -8.48 -7.99
CA ALA A 161 23.18 -7.94 -9.27
C ALA A 161 22.02 -6.95 -9.05
N PHE A 162 22.11 -5.78 -9.69
CA PHE A 162 21.08 -4.73 -9.62
C PHE A 162 20.47 -4.49 -11.01
N ALA A 163 19.22 -4.01 -11.03
CA ALA A 163 18.51 -3.71 -12.27
C ALA A 163 19.00 -2.43 -13.00
N GLY A 164 19.91 -1.67 -12.43
CA GLY A 164 20.46 -0.45 -13.02
C GLY A 164 21.70 0.05 -12.29
N GLN A 165 22.37 1.02 -12.88
CA GLN A 165 23.62 1.60 -12.36
C GLN A 165 23.43 2.34 -11.03
N THR A 166 22.22 2.87 -10.76
CA THR A 166 21.86 3.55 -9.50
C THR A 166 21.71 2.58 -8.32
N LYS A 167 21.68 1.27 -8.58
CA LYS A 167 21.55 0.20 -7.57
C LYS A 167 20.29 0.27 -6.71
N GLU A 168 19.23 0.86 -7.24
CA GLU A 168 17.98 1.08 -6.51
C GLU A 168 17.12 -0.17 -6.34
N ARG A 169 17.37 -1.22 -7.17
CA ARG A 169 16.61 -2.47 -7.15
C ARG A 169 17.52 -3.69 -7.29
N LEU A 170 17.44 -4.59 -6.31
CA LEU A 170 18.16 -5.88 -6.38
C LEU A 170 17.47 -6.83 -7.35
N SER A 171 18.26 -7.51 -8.21
CA SER A 171 17.78 -8.49 -9.18
C SER A 171 18.33 -9.92 -8.98
N SER A 172 19.22 -10.14 -8.02
CA SER A 172 19.80 -11.46 -7.67
C SER A 172 18.71 -12.44 -7.24
N ARG A 173 18.38 -13.44 -8.09
CA ARG A 173 17.25 -14.35 -7.86
C ARG A 173 17.42 -15.23 -6.62
N GLN A 174 18.64 -15.72 -6.35
CA GLN A 174 18.95 -16.55 -5.20
C GLN A 174 18.62 -15.87 -3.87
N CYS A 175 18.79 -14.56 -3.78
CA CYS A 175 18.49 -13.78 -2.59
C CYS A 175 17.01 -13.90 -2.15
N SER A 176 16.08 -13.99 -3.09
CA SER A 176 14.65 -14.15 -2.78
C SER A 176 14.37 -15.46 -2.04
N ALA A 177 14.96 -16.56 -2.51
CA ALA A 177 14.77 -17.89 -1.90
C ALA A 177 15.42 -17.94 -0.51
N PHE A 178 16.64 -17.39 -0.37
CA PHE A 178 17.34 -17.33 0.91
C PHE A 178 16.53 -16.54 1.95
N VAL A 179 16.15 -15.30 1.63
CA VAL A 179 15.38 -14.45 2.56
C VAL A 179 14.02 -15.07 2.89
N SER A 180 13.32 -15.61 1.88
CA SER A 180 12.01 -16.25 2.09
C SER A 180 12.10 -17.44 3.04
N GLY A 181 13.07 -18.33 2.86
CA GLY A 181 13.26 -19.50 3.74
C GLY A 181 13.56 -19.09 5.17
N VAL A 182 14.55 -18.23 5.36
CA VAL A 182 14.97 -17.76 6.69
C VAL A 182 13.83 -17.03 7.43
N VAL A 183 13.15 -16.12 6.74
CA VAL A 183 12.05 -15.34 7.35
C VAL A 183 10.85 -16.25 7.65
N LYS A 184 10.53 -17.20 6.76
CA LYS A 184 9.44 -18.15 6.99
C LYS A 184 9.68 -18.95 8.25
N ASP A 185 10.86 -19.54 8.41
CA ASP A 185 11.20 -20.37 9.57
C ASP A 185 11.19 -19.56 10.87
N ALA A 186 11.80 -18.37 10.85
CA ALA A 186 11.84 -17.49 12.01
C ALA A 186 10.44 -16.97 12.39
N PHE A 187 9.63 -16.60 11.41
CA PHE A 187 8.28 -16.09 11.66
C PHE A 187 7.32 -17.19 12.11
N SER A 188 7.42 -18.39 11.55
CA SER A 188 6.66 -19.56 12.01
C SER A 188 6.95 -19.87 13.48
N LEU A 189 8.22 -19.82 13.89
CA LEU A 189 8.61 -20.00 15.29
C LEU A 189 8.03 -18.89 16.17
N TRP A 190 8.18 -17.64 15.75
CA TRP A 190 7.68 -16.47 16.47
C TRP A 190 6.16 -16.50 16.66
N LEU A 191 5.38 -16.82 15.61
CA LEU A 191 3.91 -16.94 15.66
C LEU A 191 3.47 -17.99 16.70
N ASN A 192 4.18 -19.10 16.80
CA ASN A 192 3.88 -20.16 17.77
C ASN A 192 4.30 -19.80 19.21
N GLN A 193 5.29 -18.94 19.39
CA GLN A 193 5.71 -18.45 20.70
C GLN A 193 4.80 -17.32 21.22
N HIS A 194 4.19 -16.53 20.33
CA HIS A 194 3.39 -15.35 20.66
C HIS A 194 1.95 -15.49 20.15
N THR A 195 1.28 -16.57 20.53
CA THR A 195 0.02 -17.01 19.92
C THR A 195 -1.11 -15.99 19.98
N GLU A 196 -1.24 -15.23 21.07
CA GLU A 196 -2.27 -14.19 21.19
C GLU A 196 -2.06 -13.04 20.19
N ILE A 197 -0.82 -12.59 20.06
CA ILE A 197 -0.44 -11.55 19.10
C ILE A 197 -0.56 -12.07 17.66
N ALA A 198 -0.18 -13.33 17.45
CA ALA A 198 -0.27 -13.99 16.15
C ALA A 198 -1.72 -14.14 15.67
N GLU A 199 -2.66 -14.42 16.57
CA GLU A 199 -4.10 -14.45 16.26
C GLU A 199 -4.63 -13.06 15.92
N GLN A 200 -4.23 -12.01 16.64
CA GLN A 200 -4.58 -10.62 16.28
C GLN A 200 -4.04 -10.24 14.91
N LEU A 201 -2.82 -10.63 14.58
CA LEU A 201 -2.22 -10.38 13.28
C LEU A 201 -2.91 -11.20 12.17
N ALA A 202 -3.31 -12.44 12.46
CA ALA A 202 -4.12 -13.25 11.54
C ALA A 202 -5.48 -12.60 11.26
N ASP A 203 -6.15 -12.08 12.28
CA ASP A 203 -7.41 -11.35 12.13
C ASP A 203 -7.24 -10.09 11.27
N LEU A 204 -6.15 -9.33 11.46
CA LEU A 204 -5.82 -8.20 10.61
C LEU A 204 -5.69 -8.63 9.13
N CYS A 205 -4.93 -9.69 8.86
CA CYS A 205 -4.75 -10.23 7.50
C CYS A 205 -6.06 -10.74 6.89
N ILE A 206 -6.89 -11.41 7.69
CA ILE A 206 -8.21 -11.91 7.25
C ILE A 206 -9.14 -10.74 6.91
N ASN A 207 -9.17 -9.70 7.74
CA ASN A 207 -9.95 -8.50 7.49
C ASN A 207 -9.51 -7.77 6.21
N ASN A 208 -8.19 -7.72 5.95
CA ASN A 208 -7.64 -7.17 4.72
C ASN A 208 -8.09 -8.00 3.50
N ALA A 209 -8.02 -9.33 3.59
CA ALA A 209 -8.51 -10.24 2.54
C ALA A 209 -10.01 -10.06 2.27
N GLN A 210 -10.82 -9.92 3.32
CA GLN A 210 -12.26 -9.66 3.19
C GLN A 210 -12.55 -8.32 2.51
N ARG A 211 -11.82 -7.24 2.89
CA ARG A 211 -11.93 -5.93 2.23
C ARG A 211 -11.57 -6.01 0.76
N ARG A 212 -10.46 -6.67 0.42
CA ARG A 212 -10.03 -6.89 -0.97
C ARG A 212 -11.09 -7.66 -1.77
N LEU A 213 -11.63 -8.75 -1.22
CA LEU A 213 -12.67 -9.55 -1.88
C LEU A 213 -14.00 -8.79 -2.05
N LYS A 214 -14.37 -7.95 -1.08
CA LYS A 214 -15.54 -7.05 -1.22
C LYS A 214 -15.31 -6.02 -2.32
N ALA A 215 -14.13 -5.41 -2.39
CA ALA A 215 -13.77 -4.43 -3.42
C ALA A 215 -13.70 -5.06 -4.84
N THR A 216 -13.27 -6.33 -4.94
CA THR A 216 -13.20 -7.05 -6.22
C THR A 216 -14.52 -7.71 -6.64
N LYS A 217 -15.50 -7.83 -5.75
CA LYS A 217 -16.84 -8.23 -6.17
C LYS A 217 -17.34 -7.15 -7.13
N LYS A 218 -17.12 -7.37 -8.43
CA LYS A 218 -17.83 -6.66 -9.49
C LYS A 218 -19.31 -6.86 -9.17
N ILE A 219 -20.00 -5.76 -8.88
CA ILE A 219 -21.47 -5.78 -8.90
C ILE A 219 -21.80 -6.32 -10.28
N ALA A 220 -22.38 -7.52 -10.32
CA ALA A 220 -22.80 -8.12 -11.56
C ALA A 220 -23.83 -7.16 -12.15
N ARG A 221 -23.42 -6.37 -13.15
CA ARG A 221 -24.34 -5.55 -13.93
C ARG A 221 -25.38 -6.55 -14.44
N LYS A 222 -26.65 -6.35 -14.12
CA LYS A 222 -27.74 -7.09 -14.76
C LYS A 222 -27.46 -7.09 -16.24
N LYS A 223 -27.31 -8.26 -16.87
CA LYS A 223 -27.08 -8.36 -18.32
C LYS A 223 -28.24 -7.61 -18.99
N VAL A 224 -27.92 -6.46 -19.56
CA VAL A 224 -28.85 -5.73 -20.42
C VAL A 224 -28.86 -6.50 -21.74
N THR A 225 -29.97 -7.15 -22.03
CA THR A 225 -30.13 -8.11 -23.17
C THR A 225 -30.35 -7.43 -24.53
N SER A 226 -30.19 -6.14 -24.66
CA SER A 226 -30.06 -5.35 -25.91
C SER A 226 -29.84 -3.92 -25.49
N GLY A 227 -28.85 -3.21 -25.97
CA GLY A 227 -28.44 -1.84 -25.72
C GLY A 227 -28.98 -1.16 -24.45
N PRO A 228 -28.33 -0.22 -23.83
CA PRO A 228 -28.81 0.35 -22.57
C PRO A 228 -30.22 0.89 -22.80
N ALA A 229 -31.22 0.20 -22.21
CA ALA A 229 -32.55 0.79 -22.10
C ALA A 229 -32.40 2.04 -21.25
N LEU A 230 -32.47 3.21 -21.88
CA LEU A 230 -32.39 4.48 -21.19
C LEU A 230 -33.42 4.52 -20.06
N PRO A 231 -33.11 5.06 -18.89
CA PRO A 231 -34.07 5.14 -17.78
C PRO A 231 -35.37 5.79 -18.25
N GLY A 232 -36.51 5.19 -17.97
CA GLY A 232 -37.81 5.67 -18.45
C GLY A 232 -38.15 7.10 -18.02
N LYS A 233 -37.45 7.63 -17.03
CA LYS A 233 -37.53 9.04 -16.56
C LYS A 233 -36.57 10.01 -17.32
N LEU A 234 -35.63 9.50 -18.08
CA LEU A 234 -34.73 10.34 -18.87
C LEU A 234 -35.47 10.91 -20.09
N THR A 235 -35.37 12.20 -20.27
CA THR A 235 -35.74 12.85 -21.52
C THR A 235 -34.45 13.20 -22.28
N ASP A 236 -34.07 12.33 -23.20
CA ASP A 236 -32.79 12.41 -23.92
C ASP A 236 -32.71 13.54 -24.92
N CYS A 237 -31.49 13.97 -25.29
CA CYS A 237 -31.22 14.89 -26.38
C CYS A 237 -31.25 14.16 -27.73
N THR A 238 -31.40 14.90 -28.81
CA THR A 238 -31.47 14.33 -30.17
C THR A 238 -30.12 14.33 -30.90
N GLY A 239 -29.15 15.10 -30.42
CA GLY A 239 -27.79 15.15 -30.97
C GLY A 239 -27.00 13.91 -30.66
N GLN A 240 -26.12 13.52 -31.60
CA GLN A 240 -25.25 12.33 -31.47
C GLN A 240 -23.83 12.68 -31.07
N ASP A 241 -23.51 13.96 -30.85
CA ASP A 241 -22.18 14.41 -30.46
C ASP A 241 -22.04 14.47 -28.92
N PRO A 242 -21.37 13.48 -28.29
CA PRO A 242 -21.25 13.45 -26.84
C PRO A 242 -20.42 14.61 -26.27
N SER A 243 -19.59 15.27 -27.09
CA SER A 243 -18.76 16.39 -26.65
C SER A 243 -19.58 17.66 -26.38
N ARG A 244 -20.80 17.73 -26.89
CA ARG A 244 -21.75 18.85 -26.75
C ARG A 244 -22.94 18.49 -25.87
N ALA A 245 -23.11 17.22 -25.54
CA ALA A 245 -24.27 16.74 -24.79
C ALA A 245 -24.15 17.15 -23.29
N GLU A 246 -25.26 17.67 -22.76
CA GLU A 246 -25.40 18.08 -21.36
C GLU A 246 -26.52 17.29 -20.69
N LEU A 247 -26.28 16.74 -19.49
CA LEU A 247 -27.29 16.07 -18.67
C LEU A 247 -27.68 16.95 -17.47
N PHE A 248 -28.94 17.39 -17.43
CA PHE A 248 -29.48 18.13 -16.32
C PHE A 248 -30.21 17.19 -15.34
N LEU A 249 -29.69 17.09 -14.12
CA LEU A 249 -30.34 16.40 -13.02
C LEU A 249 -31.21 17.40 -12.25
N VAL A 250 -32.50 17.11 -12.10
CA VAL A 250 -33.45 18.04 -11.45
C VAL A 250 -34.22 17.32 -10.33
N GLU A 251 -34.58 18.04 -9.29
CA GLU A 251 -35.32 17.49 -8.17
C GLU A 251 -36.81 17.35 -8.51
N GLY A 252 -37.27 16.10 -8.58
CA GLY A 252 -38.67 15.76 -8.75
C GLY A 252 -39.26 16.00 -10.16
N ASP A 253 -40.44 15.44 -10.37
CA ASP A 253 -41.12 15.46 -11.68
C ASP A 253 -41.60 16.87 -12.08
N SER A 254 -41.94 17.71 -11.11
CA SER A 254 -42.40 19.09 -11.40
C SER A 254 -41.31 19.92 -11.99
N ALA A 255 -40.08 19.93 -11.41
CA ALA A 255 -38.93 20.62 -11.97
C ALA A 255 -38.47 19.97 -13.28
N GLY A 256 -38.58 18.63 -13.39
CA GLY A 256 -38.35 17.89 -14.63
C GLY A 256 -39.23 18.33 -15.76
N GLY A 257 -40.52 18.57 -15.49
CA GLY A 257 -41.49 19.06 -16.46
C GLY A 257 -41.12 20.45 -17.04
N SER A 258 -40.79 21.39 -16.15
CA SER A 258 -40.36 22.75 -16.54
C SER A 258 -39.06 22.76 -17.30
N ALA A 259 -38.03 22.00 -16.80
CA ALA A 259 -36.75 21.88 -17.47
C ALA A 259 -36.85 21.25 -18.87
N LYS A 260 -37.74 20.23 -19.02
CA LYS A 260 -38.02 19.58 -20.29
C LYS A 260 -38.62 20.55 -21.34
N GLN A 261 -39.44 21.48 -20.90
CA GLN A 261 -40.00 22.48 -21.79
C GLN A 261 -39.01 23.57 -22.20
N ALA A 262 -38.12 23.95 -21.27
CA ALA A 262 -37.16 25.06 -21.48
C ALA A 262 -35.85 24.62 -22.15
N ARG A 263 -35.53 23.30 -22.20
CA ARG A 263 -34.26 22.80 -22.69
C ARG A 263 -34.05 22.97 -24.19
N GLU A 264 -32.83 23.06 -24.58
CA GLU A 264 -32.39 22.95 -25.97
C GLU A 264 -32.32 21.45 -26.36
N ARG A 265 -33.28 21.00 -27.18
CA ARG A 265 -33.52 19.58 -27.45
C ARG A 265 -32.36 18.88 -28.17
N GLU A 266 -31.56 19.65 -28.87
CA GLU A 266 -30.45 19.08 -29.68
C GLU A 266 -29.36 18.46 -28.80
N PHE A 267 -28.97 19.12 -27.71
CA PHE A 267 -27.86 18.68 -26.88
C PHE A 267 -28.12 18.64 -25.37
N GLN A 268 -29.31 19.01 -24.91
CA GLN A 268 -29.65 18.95 -23.48
C GLN A 268 -30.64 17.83 -23.16
N ALA A 269 -30.18 16.92 -22.31
CA ALA A 269 -30.98 15.86 -21.73
C ALA A 269 -31.43 16.24 -20.29
N VAL A 270 -32.61 15.81 -19.85
CA VAL A 270 -33.14 16.08 -18.51
C VAL A 270 -33.58 14.81 -17.83
N MET A 271 -33.11 14.59 -16.60
CA MET A 271 -33.51 13.47 -15.78
C MET A 271 -33.95 13.91 -14.39
N PRO A 272 -35.24 13.73 -14.03
CA PRO A 272 -35.73 14.00 -12.67
C PRO A 272 -35.28 12.91 -11.72
N LEU A 273 -34.77 13.31 -10.57
CA LEU A 273 -34.42 12.43 -9.46
C LEU A 273 -35.63 12.34 -8.51
N ARG A 274 -36.02 11.13 -8.11
CA ARG A 274 -37.18 10.88 -7.26
C ARG A 274 -36.75 10.47 -5.86
N GLY A 275 -37.37 11.08 -4.85
CA GLY A 275 -37.17 10.74 -3.44
C GLY A 275 -35.88 11.29 -2.82
N LYS A 276 -35.55 10.79 -1.64
CA LYS A 276 -34.31 11.13 -0.94
C LYS A 276 -33.15 10.40 -1.62
N ILE A 277 -32.21 11.16 -2.14
CA ILE A 277 -30.98 10.59 -2.68
C ILE A 277 -30.15 10.07 -1.51
N LEU A 278 -29.51 8.91 -1.74
CA LEU A 278 -28.63 8.29 -0.78
C LEU A 278 -27.46 9.21 -0.44
N ASN A 279 -27.19 9.42 0.86
CA ASN A 279 -25.98 10.14 1.28
C ASN A 279 -24.76 9.24 1.05
N THR A 280 -24.02 9.50 -0.01
CA THR A 280 -22.88 8.68 -0.42
C THR A 280 -21.70 8.73 0.54
N TRP A 281 -21.66 9.67 1.48
CA TRP A 281 -20.64 9.77 2.53
C TRP A 281 -20.90 8.84 3.72
N GLU A 282 -22.14 8.38 3.90
CA GLU A 282 -22.54 7.57 5.05
C GLU A 282 -22.70 6.07 4.72
N VAL A 283 -22.49 5.68 3.46
CA VAL A 283 -22.72 4.31 3.01
C VAL A 283 -21.52 3.74 2.24
N GLU A 284 -21.39 2.41 2.26
CA GLU A 284 -20.34 1.73 1.50
C GLU A 284 -20.56 1.89 -0.03
N SER A 285 -19.48 1.93 -0.80
CA SER A 285 -19.51 2.06 -2.26
C SER A 285 -20.40 1.02 -2.96
N SER A 286 -20.55 -0.17 -2.37
CA SER A 286 -21.44 -1.22 -2.85
C SER A 286 -22.91 -0.84 -2.78
N GLN A 287 -23.32 -0.08 -1.77
CA GLN A 287 -24.68 0.41 -1.57
C GLN A 287 -24.98 1.60 -2.47
N VAL A 288 -23.98 2.46 -2.71
CA VAL A 288 -24.07 3.57 -3.66
C VAL A 288 -24.42 3.04 -5.05
N LEU A 289 -23.67 2.04 -5.53
CA LEU A 289 -23.89 1.43 -6.84
C LEU A 289 -25.15 0.56 -6.93
N ALA A 290 -25.71 0.13 -5.81
CA ALA A 290 -26.99 -0.58 -5.75
C ALA A 290 -28.21 0.37 -5.78
N SER A 291 -28.00 1.67 -5.57
CA SER A 291 -29.06 2.67 -5.65
C SER A 291 -29.58 2.82 -7.08
N GLN A 292 -30.92 2.79 -7.24
CA GLN A 292 -31.56 2.91 -8.55
C GLN A 292 -31.27 4.27 -9.20
N GLU A 293 -31.22 5.35 -8.41
CA GLU A 293 -30.89 6.69 -8.90
C GLU A 293 -29.47 6.78 -9.44
N VAL A 294 -28.49 6.21 -8.73
CA VAL A 294 -27.09 6.17 -9.17
C VAL A 294 -26.94 5.30 -10.41
N HIS A 295 -27.65 4.15 -10.44
CA HIS A 295 -27.68 3.27 -11.61
C HIS A 295 -28.24 4.00 -12.85
N ASP A 296 -29.37 4.71 -12.69
CA ASP A 296 -30.02 5.45 -13.77
C ASP A 296 -29.12 6.57 -14.29
N ILE A 297 -28.42 7.29 -13.40
CA ILE A 297 -27.42 8.31 -13.79
C ILE A 297 -26.28 7.66 -14.58
N SER A 298 -25.74 6.54 -14.10
CA SER A 298 -24.65 5.84 -14.79
C SER A 298 -25.05 5.36 -16.19
N VAL A 299 -26.30 4.88 -16.35
CA VAL A 299 -26.82 4.48 -17.68
C VAL A 299 -27.08 5.69 -18.59
N ALA A 300 -27.46 6.84 -18.02
CA ALA A 300 -27.68 8.06 -18.79
C ALA A 300 -26.38 8.71 -19.30
N ILE A 301 -25.27 8.50 -18.60
CA ILE A 301 -23.94 9.04 -18.96
C ILE A 301 -23.22 8.10 -19.92
N GLY A 302 -23.46 6.79 -19.90
CA GLY A 302 -22.85 5.77 -20.76
C GLY A 302 -21.90 4.84 -20.00
#